data_c24dea4cf010825f082ba49c225883e5
#
_entry.id   c24dea4cf010825f082ba49c225883e5
#
_cell.length_a   1.000
_cell.length_b   1.000
_cell.length_c   1.000
_cell.angle_alpha   90.00
_cell.angle_beta   90.00
_cell.angle_gamma   90.00
#
_symmetry.space_group_name_H-M   'P 1'
#
loop_
_entity.id
_entity.type
_entity.pdbx_description
1 polymer ?
#
loop_
_entity_poly.entity_id
_entity_poly.type
_entity_poly.pdbx_seq_one_letter_code
_entity_poly.pdbx_strand_id
1 'polypeptide(L)'
;ARRVWGVRHELLRRDSYTYAEDLSSAGLRLSTDGRYEGVSIHTASARVYNTTLAAHILGTIGPIWQEEWSSNEKTGYVGYADKGYSMNDLVGKDGVEKAFEEYLRGTDGRRLITTDEDGKLTGELYTREPQPGGTVALTLDIALQADVERALAETITGMIDEDSNERGGAAAVVSVGSGEVLAMASYPTYDLSTFNEDYEELVADERLPMFNRATQGIYAPGSTFKMCTAVAALESGIITPSSIIQDRGIYT
;
A
#
# COMPACT_ATOMS: atom_id res chain seq x y z
N ALA A 1 18.27 -25.79 -8.21
CA ALA A 1 19.27 -24.78 -8.53
C ALA A 1 18.76 -23.33 -8.34
N ARG A 2 17.59 -22.94 -8.90
CA ARG A 2 17.03 -21.58 -8.74
C ARG A 2 16.74 -21.23 -7.27
N ARG A 3 16.11 -22.12 -6.49
CA ARG A 3 15.84 -21.89 -5.05
C ARG A 3 17.12 -21.67 -4.24
N VAL A 4 18.15 -22.49 -4.45
CA VAL A 4 19.44 -22.33 -3.74
C VAL A 4 20.13 -21.02 -4.09
N TRP A 5 20.03 -20.58 -5.33
CA TRP A 5 20.56 -19.28 -5.76
C TRP A 5 19.81 -18.13 -5.10
N GLY A 6 18.48 -18.20 -5.06
CA GLY A 6 17.64 -17.20 -4.37
C GLY A 6 17.99 -17.06 -2.90
N VAL A 7 18.06 -18.16 -2.15
CA VAL A 7 18.46 -18.16 -0.74
C VAL A 7 19.82 -17.51 -0.53
N ARG A 8 20.83 -17.89 -1.34
CA ARG A 8 22.17 -17.30 -1.26
C ARG A 8 22.18 -15.80 -1.58
N HIS A 9 21.39 -15.37 -2.56
CA HIS A 9 21.32 -13.97 -2.96
C HIS A 9 20.69 -13.11 -1.86
N GLU A 10 19.62 -13.60 -1.24
CA GLU A 10 18.94 -12.91 -0.15
C GLU A 10 19.81 -12.86 1.12
N LEU A 11 20.47 -13.96 1.50
CA LEU A 11 21.37 -13.99 2.65
C LEU A 11 22.63 -13.11 2.50
N LEU A 12 22.96 -12.64 1.31
CA LEU A 12 23.99 -11.62 1.11
C LEU A 12 23.50 -10.20 1.42
N ARG A 13 22.18 -10.01 1.50
CA ARG A 13 21.54 -8.71 1.70
C ARG A 13 20.82 -8.60 3.04
N ARG A 14 20.47 -9.72 3.65
CA ARG A 14 19.66 -9.81 4.88
C ARG A 14 20.29 -10.79 5.85
N ASP A 15 19.98 -10.61 7.13
CA ASP A 15 20.46 -11.48 8.21
C ASP A 15 19.81 -12.87 8.15
N SER A 16 18.62 -12.99 7.57
CA SER A 16 17.90 -14.25 7.43
C SER A 16 17.09 -14.28 6.13
N TYR A 17 16.66 -15.46 5.74
CA TYR A 17 15.79 -15.71 4.60
C TYR A 17 14.57 -16.53 5.03
N THR A 18 13.38 -16.02 4.82
CA THR A 18 12.14 -16.77 5.08
C THR A 18 11.97 -17.84 4.00
N TYR A 19 12.17 -19.10 4.38
CA TYR A 19 12.07 -20.22 3.46
C TYR A 19 10.64 -20.71 3.26
N ALA A 20 9.83 -20.68 4.32
CA ALA A 20 8.43 -21.07 4.32
C ALA A 20 7.66 -20.30 5.38
N GLU A 21 6.45 -19.94 5.07
CA GLU A 21 5.46 -19.33 5.96
C GLU A 21 4.35 -20.34 6.24
N ASP A 22 3.53 -20.09 7.25
CA ASP A 22 2.37 -20.89 7.64
C ASP A 22 2.68 -22.39 7.77
N LEU A 23 3.71 -22.70 8.54
CA LEU A 23 4.17 -24.07 8.73
C LEU A 23 3.06 -24.94 9.34
N SER A 24 2.74 -26.04 8.65
CA SER A 24 1.88 -27.06 9.23
C SER A 24 2.52 -27.68 10.48
N SER A 25 1.70 -28.33 11.33
CA SER A 25 2.21 -29.02 12.51
C SER A 25 3.28 -30.10 12.19
N ALA A 26 3.27 -30.65 10.99
CA ALA A 26 4.31 -31.55 10.51
C ALA A 26 5.60 -30.78 10.16
N GLY A 27 5.49 -29.61 9.51
CA GLY A 27 6.62 -28.73 9.22
C GLY A 27 7.29 -28.23 10.49
N LEU A 28 6.50 -27.83 11.50
CA LEU A 28 6.97 -27.41 12.81
C LEU A 28 7.79 -28.51 13.50
N ARG A 29 7.31 -29.77 13.50
CA ARG A 29 8.03 -30.91 14.07
C ARG A 29 9.35 -31.17 13.37
N LEU A 30 9.38 -31.13 12.04
CA LEU A 30 10.61 -31.34 11.28
C LEU A 30 11.67 -30.26 11.56
N SER A 31 11.24 -29.01 11.78
CA SER A 31 12.14 -27.88 12.04
C SER A 31 12.66 -27.87 13.49
N THR A 32 11.91 -28.45 14.46
CA THR A 32 12.31 -28.56 15.86
C THR A 32 13.17 -29.80 16.17
N ASP A 33 13.32 -30.72 15.22
CA ASP A 33 14.00 -32.01 15.37
C ASP A 33 15.55 -31.89 15.34
N GLY A 34 16.08 -30.66 15.28
CA GLY A 34 17.53 -30.37 15.30
C GLY A 34 18.31 -30.88 14.10
N ARG A 35 17.63 -31.39 13.05
CA ARG A 35 18.26 -31.97 11.85
C ARG A 35 18.79 -30.92 10.87
N TYR A 36 18.38 -29.67 11.02
CA TYR A 36 18.69 -28.60 10.09
C TYR A 36 19.42 -27.49 10.83
N GLU A 37 20.74 -27.52 10.79
CA GLU A 37 21.56 -26.41 11.30
C GLU A 37 21.29 -25.13 10.54
N GLY A 38 21.18 -24.01 11.25
CA GLY A 38 20.93 -22.69 10.67
C GLY A 38 19.48 -22.41 10.32
N VAL A 39 18.54 -23.31 10.67
CA VAL A 39 17.11 -23.08 10.51
C VAL A 39 16.49 -22.75 11.86
N SER A 40 15.80 -21.64 11.94
CA SER A 40 15.05 -21.21 13.13
C SER A 40 13.58 -20.99 12.78
N ILE A 41 12.70 -21.19 13.77
CA ILE A 41 11.27 -20.91 13.65
C ILE A 41 10.98 -19.65 14.46
N HIS A 42 10.32 -18.71 13.81
CA HIS A 42 9.87 -17.48 14.43
C HIS A 42 8.38 -17.32 14.22
N THR A 43 7.68 -16.78 15.21
CA THR A 43 6.33 -16.25 15.06
C THR A 43 6.46 -14.83 14.55
N ALA A 44 5.79 -14.53 13.46
CA ALA A 44 5.71 -13.19 12.89
C ALA A 44 4.25 -12.73 12.81
N SER A 45 4.03 -11.44 12.86
CA SER A 45 2.72 -10.87 12.55
C SER A 45 2.49 -10.96 11.05
N ALA A 46 1.33 -11.47 10.64
CA ALA A 46 0.92 -11.46 9.26
C ALA A 46 -0.12 -10.35 9.05
N ARG A 47 0.01 -9.60 7.96
CA ARG A 47 -1.03 -8.68 7.53
C ARG A 47 -2.13 -9.46 6.83
N VAL A 48 -3.36 -9.30 7.29
CA VAL A 48 -4.53 -9.93 6.69
C VAL A 48 -5.47 -8.84 6.19
N TYR A 49 -5.78 -8.87 4.92
CA TYR A 49 -6.77 -7.98 4.32
C TYR A 49 -8.12 -8.69 4.30
N ASN A 50 -9.09 -8.16 5.04
CA ASN A 50 -10.45 -8.70 5.13
C ASN A 50 -11.40 -8.08 4.10
N THR A 51 -10.87 -7.37 3.14
CA THR A 51 -11.62 -6.72 2.06
C THR A 51 -10.78 -6.71 0.78
N THR A 52 -11.45 -6.79 -0.36
CA THR A 52 -10.87 -6.60 -1.70
C THR A 52 -11.02 -5.16 -2.19
N LEU A 53 -11.67 -4.30 -1.38
CA LEU A 53 -11.96 -2.92 -1.72
C LEU A 53 -10.85 -1.97 -1.22
N ALA A 54 -10.82 -0.79 -1.82
CA ALA A 54 -9.94 0.31 -1.41
C ALA A 54 -8.43 -0.02 -1.46
N ALA A 55 -8.00 -0.91 -2.36
CA ALA A 55 -6.61 -1.36 -2.45
C ALA A 55 -5.62 -0.19 -2.53
N HIS A 56 -5.88 0.79 -3.40
CA HIS A 56 -5.01 1.98 -3.55
C HIS A 56 -5.00 2.92 -2.35
N ILE A 57 -6.02 2.85 -1.48
CA ILE A 57 -6.09 3.66 -0.25
C ILE A 57 -5.39 2.95 0.89
N LEU A 58 -5.73 1.68 1.10
CA LEU A 58 -5.12 0.87 2.15
C LEU A 58 -3.62 0.74 1.93
N GLY A 59 -3.24 0.39 0.71
CA GLY A 59 -1.85 0.23 0.34
C GLY A 59 -1.30 -1.15 0.66
N THR A 60 -0.06 -1.34 0.27
CA THR A 60 0.68 -2.60 0.36
C THR A 60 1.76 -2.53 1.43
N ILE A 61 2.15 -3.69 1.95
CA ILE A 61 3.35 -3.85 2.77
C ILE A 61 4.39 -4.66 1.99
N GLY A 62 5.64 -4.42 2.29
CA GLY A 62 6.74 -5.14 1.64
C GLY A 62 8.06 -5.00 2.37
N PRO A 63 9.09 -5.73 1.95
CA PRO A 63 10.41 -5.68 2.55
C PRO A 63 11.05 -4.30 2.38
N ILE A 64 11.86 -3.91 3.36
CA ILE A 64 12.65 -2.68 3.27
C ILE A 64 13.66 -2.82 2.11
N TRP A 65 13.66 -1.84 1.22
CA TRP A 65 14.62 -1.78 0.13
C TRP A 65 15.93 -1.14 0.57
N GLN A 66 17.01 -1.43 -0.12
CA GLN A 66 18.33 -0.91 0.23
C GLN A 66 18.37 0.63 0.24
N GLU A 67 17.62 1.26 -0.65
CA GLU A 67 17.51 2.72 -0.77
C GLU A 67 16.75 3.35 0.40
N GLU A 68 15.86 2.58 1.04
CA GLU A 68 15.06 3.02 2.19
C GLU A 68 15.77 2.78 3.52
N TRP A 69 16.82 1.97 3.52
CA TRP A 69 17.52 1.56 4.74
C TRP A 69 18.29 2.69 5.39
N SER A 70 19.09 3.40 4.60
CA SER A 70 20.02 4.41 5.12
C SER A 70 19.49 5.83 4.95
N SER A 71 19.75 6.68 5.94
CA SER A 71 19.42 8.09 5.88
C SER A 71 20.24 8.82 4.82
N ASN A 72 19.65 9.87 4.26
CA ASN A 72 20.29 10.72 3.28
C ASN A 72 20.25 12.19 3.74
N GLU A 73 21.38 12.69 4.23
CA GLU A 73 21.51 14.04 4.76
C GLU A 73 21.18 15.12 3.72
N LYS A 74 21.42 14.87 2.44
CA LYS A 74 21.18 15.86 1.37
C LYS A 74 19.70 16.10 1.12
N THR A 75 18.87 15.07 1.30
CA THR A 75 17.42 15.13 1.10
C THR A 75 16.66 15.29 2.40
N GLY A 76 17.32 15.13 3.55
CA GLY A 76 16.67 15.08 4.86
C GLY A 76 15.90 13.78 5.11
N TYR A 77 16.07 12.78 4.25
CA TYR A 77 15.42 11.47 4.42
C TYR A 77 16.05 10.72 5.60
N VAL A 78 15.20 10.23 6.51
CA VAL A 78 15.60 9.37 7.64
C VAL A 78 15.27 7.93 7.28
N GLY A 79 16.31 7.11 7.18
CA GLY A 79 16.19 5.70 6.80
C GLY A 79 15.62 4.83 7.92
N TYR A 80 15.14 3.66 7.56
CA TYR A 80 14.54 2.72 8.51
C TYR A 80 15.55 2.22 9.56
N ALA A 81 16.85 2.13 9.24
CA ALA A 81 17.91 1.79 10.20
C ALA A 81 17.92 2.75 11.40
N ASP A 82 17.84 4.06 11.14
CA ASP A 82 17.88 5.09 12.18
C ASP A 82 16.57 5.20 12.96
N LYS A 83 15.48 4.65 12.41
CA LYS A 83 14.17 4.51 13.07
C LYS A 83 14.05 3.24 13.91
N GLY A 84 15.11 2.43 13.99
CA GLY A 84 15.16 1.21 14.80
C GLY A 84 14.44 0.01 14.20
N TYR A 85 14.34 -0.05 12.86
CA TYR A 85 13.87 -1.22 12.14
C TYR A 85 14.97 -2.25 11.94
N SER A 86 14.56 -3.48 11.74
CA SER A 86 15.42 -4.57 11.25
C SER A 86 15.32 -4.63 9.72
N MET A 87 16.40 -5.02 9.04
CA MET A 87 16.39 -5.12 7.57
C MET A 87 15.37 -6.15 7.05
N ASN A 88 14.94 -7.07 7.91
CA ASN A 88 13.94 -8.09 7.61
C ASN A 88 12.50 -7.65 7.89
N ASP A 89 12.30 -6.47 8.46
CA ASP A 89 10.95 -5.98 8.74
C ASP A 89 10.18 -5.70 7.45
N LEU A 90 8.87 -5.89 7.53
CA LEU A 90 7.94 -5.46 6.50
C LEU A 90 7.44 -4.06 6.86
N VAL A 91 7.36 -3.20 5.87
CA VAL A 91 6.92 -1.81 6.03
C VAL A 91 5.89 -1.44 4.99
N GLY A 92 5.06 -0.45 5.28
CA GLY A 92 4.12 0.11 4.32
C GLY A 92 4.82 0.71 3.11
N LYS A 93 4.39 0.32 1.90
CA LYS A 93 4.98 0.76 0.64
C LYS A 93 4.21 1.92 0.02
N ASP A 94 2.92 1.95 0.22
CA ASP A 94 2.01 2.98 -0.29
C ASP A 94 0.78 3.13 0.62
N GLY A 95 -0.13 4.00 0.25
CA GLY A 95 -1.41 4.20 0.91
C GLY A 95 -1.31 4.51 2.40
N VAL A 96 -2.30 4.05 3.13
CA VAL A 96 -2.43 4.20 4.59
C VAL A 96 -1.32 3.42 5.31
N GLU A 97 -0.96 2.25 4.82
CA GLU A 97 0.13 1.44 5.39
C GLU A 97 1.42 2.24 5.46
N LYS A 98 1.78 2.97 4.39
CA LYS A 98 2.97 3.82 4.38
C LYS A 98 2.82 5.10 5.18
N ALA A 99 1.68 5.75 5.04
CA ALA A 99 1.45 7.06 5.66
C ALA A 99 1.41 6.98 7.19
N PHE A 100 0.96 5.84 7.73
CA PHE A 100 0.81 5.61 9.16
C PHE A 100 1.73 4.49 9.67
N GLU A 101 2.78 4.13 8.93
CA GLU A 101 3.71 3.04 9.26
C GLU A 101 4.19 3.11 10.71
N GLU A 102 4.72 4.24 11.16
CA GLU A 102 5.26 4.41 12.52
C GLU A 102 4.19 4.22 13.61
N TYR A 103 2.93 4.52 13.29
CA TYR A 103 1.81 4.34 14.21
C TYR A 103 1.27 2.91 14.20
N LEU A 104 1.27 2.25 13.04
CA LEU A 104 0.74 0.90 12.85
C LEU A 104 1.70 -0.19 13.29
N ARG A 105 3.02 0.06 13.27
CA ARG A 105 4.04 -0.93 13.54
C ARG A 105 3.99 -1.52 14.95
N GLY A 106 3.74 -0.71 15.98
CA GLY A 106 3.89 -1.12 17.37
C GLY A 106 5.34 -1.14 17.86
N THR A 107 5.63 -1.95 18.85
CA THR A 107 6.97 -2.04 19.45
C THR A 107 7.34 -3.51 19.68
N ASP A 108 8.50 -3.90 19.18
CA ASP A 108 9.00 -5.26 19.29
C ASP A 108 9.28 -5.65 20.76
N GLY A 109 8.93 -6.87 21.11
CA GLY A 109 9.34 -7.48 22.36
C GLY A 109 10.81 -7.87 22.33
N ARG A 110 11.34 -8.13 23.50
CA ARG A 110 12.67 -8.76 23.66
C ARG A 110 12.55 -9.98 24.55
N ARG A 111 13.15 -11.08 24.15
CA ARG A 111 13.24 -12.27 24.96
C ARG A 111 14.70 -12.70 25.10
N LEU A 112 15.05 -13.15 26.29
CA LEU A 112 16.29 -13.84 26.58
C LEU A 112 16.02 -15.33 26.43
N ILE A 113 16.81 -15.99 25.62
CA ILE A 113 16.82 -17.45 25.50
C ILE A 113 18.09 -18.01 26.09
N THR A 114 17.98 -19.10 26.84
CA THR A 114 19.12 -19.85 27.35
C THR A 114 19.15 -21.23 26.69
N THR A 115 20.33 -21.63 26.28
CA THR A 115 20.57 -22.94 25.64
C THR A 115 21.58 -23.73 26.47
N ASP A 116 21.54 -25.07 26.40
CA ASP A 116 22.58 -25.93 26.90
C ASP A 116 23.82 -25.97 25.97
N GLU A 117 24.80 -26.77 26.32
CA GLU A 117 26.04 -26.92 25.55
C GLU A 117 25.80 -27.51 24.14
N ASP A 118 24.68 -28.20 23.94
CA ASP A 118 24.26 -28.79 22.67
C ASP A 118 23.36 -27.81 21.84
N GLY A 119 23.16 -26.57 22.34
CA GLY A 119 22.33 -25.56 21.68
C GLY A 119 20.83 -25.74 21.86
N LYS A 120 20.39 -26.67 22.72
CA LYS A 120 18.98 -26.91 22.98
C LYS A 120 18.42 -25.86 23.94
N LEU A 121 17.25 -25.34 23.64
CA LEU A 121 16.54 -24.35 24.45
C LEU A 121 16.27 -24.90 25.86
N THR A 122 16.80 -24.25 26.88
CA THR A 122 16.61 -24.61 28.30
C THR A 122 15.75 -23.61 29.06
N GLY A 123 15.60 -22.40 28.53
CA GLY A 123 14.75 -21.39 29.16
C GLY A 123 14.46 -20.22 28.21
N GLU A 124 13.37 -19.56 28.49
CA GLU A 124 12.92 -18.37 27.76
C GLU A 124 12.27 -17.38 28.73
N LEU A 125 12.67 -16.13 28.67
CA LEU A 125 12.13 -15.05 29.46
C LEU A 125 11.96 -13.80 28.61
N TYR A 126 10.75 -13.27 28.56
CA TYR A 126 10.54 -11.95 27.99
C TYR A 126 11.13 -10.87 28.90
N THR A 127 12.06 -10.11 28.38
CA THR A 127 12.62 -8.93 29.06
C THR A 127 11.84 -7.66 28.70
N ARG A 128 11.12 -7.69 27.60
CA ARG A 128 10.15 -6.68 27.19
C ARG A 128 9.03 -7.36 26.39
N GLU A 129 7.80 -7.17 26.82
CA GLU A 129 6.63 -7.66 26.09
C GLU A 129 6.43 -6.86 24.80
N PRO A 130 6.04 -7.50 23.69
CA PRO A 130 5.68 -6.80 22.46
C PRO A 130 4.41 -5.96 22.70
N GLN A 131 4.36 -4.78 22.08
CA GLN A 131 3.19 -3.91 22.13
C GLN A 131 2.61 -3.82 20.72
N PRO A 132 1.30 -4.05 20.55
CA PRO A 132 0.66 -3.89 19.25
C PRO A 132 0.72 -2.44 18.78
N GLY A 133 0.66 -2.23 17.49
CA GLY A 133 0.52 -0.91 16.89
C GLY A 133 -0.85 -0.29 17.15
N GLY A 134 -0.98 0.96 16.76
CA GLY A 134 -2.21 1.72 16.87
C GLY A 134 -3.27 1.28 15.84
N THR A 135 -4.48 1.79 16.02
CA THR A 135 -5.59 1.58 15.08
C THR A 135 -5.86 2.88 14.32
N VAL A 136 -5.90 2.81 12.99
CA VAL A 136 -6.29 3.93 12.14
C VAL A 136 -7.73 3.73 11.69
N ALA A 137 -8.59 4.68 12.02
CA ALA A 137 -9.95 4.73 11.52
C ALA A 137 -10.03 5.68 10.32
N LEU A 138 -10.55 5.20 9.21
CA LEU A 138 -10.74 5.98 7.99
C LEU A 138 -12.18 6.47 7.92
N THR A 139 -12.39 7.57 7.19
CA THR A 139 -13.71 8.13 6.93
C THR A 139 -14.47 7.42 5.80
N LEU A 140 -13.86 6.37 5.22
CA LEU A 140 -14.47 5.60 4.14
C LEU A 140 -15.72 4.87 4.61
N ASP A 141 -16.80 5.03 3.85
CA ASP A 141 -17.98 4.16 3.92
C ASP A 141 -17.74 2.98 2.98
N ILE A 142 -17.58 1.79 3.55
CA ILE A 142 -17.19 0.59 2.79
C ILE A 142 -18.29 0.17 1.78
N ALA A 143 -19.55 0.42 2.09
CA ALA A 143 -20.65 0.13 1.17
C ALA A 143 -20.64 1.10 -0.02
N LEU A 144 -20.45 2.38 0.25
CA LEU A 144 -20.29 3.39 -0.79
C LEU A 144 -19.03 3.15 -1.63
N GLN A 145 -17.91 2.75 -0.99
CA GLN A 145 -16.67 2.39 -1.70
C GLN A 145 -16.93 1.27 -2.70
N ALA A 146 -17.62 0.21 -2.28
CA ALA A 146 -17.96 -0.91 -3.17
C ALA A 146 -18.81 -0.46 -4.38
N ASP A 147 -19.80 0.40 -4.13
CA ASP A 147 -20.64 0.91 -5.20
C ASP A 147 -19.87 1.81 -6.17
N VAL A 148 -18.98 2.66 -5.67
CA VAL A 148 -18.13 3.55 -6.48
C VAL A 148 -17.14 2.74 -7.31
N GLU A 149 -16.46 1.74 -6.74
CA GLU A 149 -15.54 0.88 -7.49
C GLU A 149 -16.27 0.12 -8.60
N ARG A 150 -17.41 -0.46 -8.26
CA ARG A 150 -18.25 -1.20 -9.25
C ARG A 150 -18.72 -0.27 -10.37
N ALA A 151 -19.29 0.88 -10.05
CA ALA A 151 -19.81 1.83 -11.04
C ALA A 151 -18.68 2.36 -11.94
N LEU A 152 -17.50 2.63 -11.38
CA LEU A 152 -16.33 3.06 -12.14
C LEU A 152 -15.87 1.97 -13.10
N ALA A 153 -15.77 0.73 -12.64
CA ALA A 153 -15.35 -0.41 -13.45
C ALA A 153 -16.34 -0.68 -14.59
N GLU A 154 -17.65 -0.69 -14.30
CA GLU A 154 -18.71 -0.88 -15.31
C GLU A 154 -18.68 0.24 -16.35
N THR A 155 -18.51 1.49 -15.93
CA THR A 155 -18.46 2.64 -16.83
C THR A 155 -17.25 2.57 -17.76
N ILE A 156 -16.05 2.34 -17.21
CA ILE A 156 -14.82 2.26 -18.00
C ILE A 156 -14.89 1.08 -18.97
N THR A 157 -15.30 -0.10 -18.48
CA THR A 157 -15.44 -1.29 -19.33
C THR A 157 -16.44 -1.08 -20.45
N GLY A 158 -17.56 -0.40 -20.18
CA GLY A 158 -18.55 -0.07 -21.21
C GLY A 158 -18.08 0.95 -22.26
N MET A 159 -16.96 1.65 -21.98
CA MET A 159 -16.35 2.62 -22.93
C MET A 159 -15.21 2.01 -23.76
N ILE A 160 -14.79 0.77 -23.44
CA ILE A 160 -13.72 0.09 -24.17
C ILE A 160 -14.30 -0.34 -25.54
N ASP A 161 -13.65 0.08 -26.61
CA ASP A 161 -13.89 -0.37 -27.98
C ASP A 161 -12.64 -1.01 -28.56
N GLU A 162 -12.71 -1.49 -29.81
CA GLU A 162 -11.57 -2.20 -30.45
C GLU A 162 -10.29 -1.34 -30.54
N ASP A 163 -10.42 0.00 -30.51
CA ASP A 163 -9.32 0.95 -30.66
C ASP A 163 -8.83 1.55 -29.33
N SER A 164 -9.49 1.27 -28.19
CA SER A 164 -9.23 1.95 -26.92
C SER A 164 -9.16 1.00 -25.71
N ASN A 165 -8.22 0.07 -25.75
CA ASN A 165 -8.07 -0.95 -24.71
C ASN A 165 -7.41 -0.45 -23.40
N GLU A 166 -6.90 0.78 -23.35
CA GLU A 166 -6.04 1.30 -22.27
C GLU A 166 -6.75 2.29 -21.33
N ARG A 167 -8.07 2.21 -21.20
CA ARG A 167 -8.81 3.16 -20.38
C ARG A 167 -8.68 2.86 -18.89
N GLY A 168 -8.29 3.88 -18.17
CA GLY A 168 -8.33 3.90 -16.72
C GLY A 168 -9.09 5.13 -16.24
N GLY A 169 -9.50 5.12 -14.97
CA GLY A 169 -10.24 6.23 -14.39
C GLY A 169 -10.12 6.29 -12.88
N ALA A 170 -10.64 7.38 -12.31
CA ALA A 170 -10.72 7.56 -10.88
C ALA A 170 -12.03 8.25 -10.50
N ALA A 171 -12.48 7.97 -9.28
CA ALA A 171 -13.62 8.64 -8.67
C ALA A 171 -13.32 8.95 -7.20
N ALA A 172 -13.82 10.09 -6.73
CA ALA A 172 -13.76 10.44 -5.31
C ALA A 172 -15.09 11.03 -4.87
N VAL A 173 -15.56 10.61 -3.69
CA VAL A 173 -16.76 11.13 -3.04
C VAL A 173 -16.36 11.80 -1.75
N VAL A 174 -16.63 13.10 -1.65
CA VAL A 174 -16.23 13.93 -0.52
C VAL A 174 -17.47 14.58 0.10
N SER A 175 -17.57 14.52 1.42
CA SER A 175 -18.59 15.24 2.18
C SER A 175 -18.37 16.74 2.09
N VAL A 176 -19.33 17.50 1.55
CA VAL A 176 -19.20 18.95 1.38
C VAL A 176 -19.10 19.68 2.72
N GLY A 177 -19.79 19.18 3.73
CA GLY A 177 -19.84 19.84 5.04
C GLY A 177 -18.60 19.62 5.91
N SER A 178 -18.00 18.42 5.84
CA SER A 178 -16.88 18.03 6.71
C SER A 178 -15.54 17.94 5.97
N GLY A 179 -15.57 17.79 4.63
CA GLY A 179 -14.36 17.50 3.84
C GLY A 179 -13.89 16.04 3.92
N GLU A 180 -14.62 15.17 4.60
CA GLU A 180 -14.29 13.76 4.74
C GLU A 180 -14.37 13.05 3.38
N VAL A 181 -13.38 12.23 3.08
CA VAL A 181 -13.40 11.35 1.92
C VAL A 181 -14.21 10.11 2.29
N LEU A 182 -15.37 9.94 1.67
CA LEU A 182 -16.27 8.83 1.93
C LEU A 182 -16.01 7.62 1.03
N ALA A 183 -15.52 7.86 -0.20
CA ALA A 183 -15.06 6.82 -1.11
C ALA A 183 -14.02 7.41 -2.07
N MET A 184 -13.05 6.58 -2.47
CA MET A 184 -12.05 6.96 -3.47
C MET A 184 -11.60 5.71 -4.22
N ALA A 185 -11.80 5.68 -5.52
CA ALA A 185 -11.54 4.53 -6.38
C ALA A 185 -10.62 4.88 -7.54
N SER A 186 -9.81 3.92 -7.94
CA SER A 186 -9.01 3.93 -9.17
C SER A 186 -9.29 2.65 -9.95
N TYR A 187 -9.38 2.73 -11.27
CA TYR A 187 -9.58 1.59 -12.16
C TYR A 187 -8.50 1.59 -13.26
N PRO A 188 -7.90 0.45 -13.64
CA PRO A 188 -8.10 -0.85 -12.99
C PRO A 188 -7.60 -0.87 -11.54
N THR A 189 -8.02 -1.88 -10.79
CA THR A 189 -7.62 -2.12 -9.40
C THR A 189 -7.06 -3.53 -9.24
N TYR A 190 -6.66 -3.89 -8.05
CA TYR A 190 -6.06 -5.18 -7.70
C TYR A 190 -6.56 -5.64 -6.33
N ASP A 191 -6.35 -6.92 -6.01
CA ASP A 191 -6.67 -7.51 -4.71
C ASP A 191 -5.41 -7.51 -3.82
N LEU A 192 -5.50 -6.90 -2.65
CA LEU A 192 -4.41 -6.89 -1.67
C LEU A 192 -4.11 -8.26 -1.09
N SER A 193 -5.10 -9.15 -1.03
CA SER A 193 -4.93 -10.49 -0.47
C SER A 193 -4.08 -11.41 -1.35
N THR A 194 -4.08 -11.18 -2.66
CA THR A 194 -3.31 -11.95 -3.65
C THR A 194 -2.15 -11.14 -4.26
N PHE A 195 -1.91 -9.92 -3.77
CA PHE A 195 -0.96 -8.98 -4.34
C PHE A 195 0.44 -9.57 -4.62
N ASN A 196 0.98 -10.35 -3.67
CA ASN A 196 2.30 -10.97 -3.84
C ASN A 196 2.30 -12.06 -4.89
N GLU A 197 1.20 -12.79 -5.05
CA GLU A 197 1.03 -13.86 -6.04
C GLU A 197 0.88 -13.26 -7.44
N ASP A 198 0.11 -12.19 -7.54
CA ASP A 198 -0.25 -11.53 -8.81
C ASP A 198 0.75 -10.46 -9.24
N TYR A 199 1.80 -10.18 -8.44
CA TYR A 199 2.70 -9.04 -8.63
C TYR A 199 3.34 -8.97 -10.03
N GLU A 200 3.79 -10.11 -10.57
CA GLU A 200 4.41 -10.15 -11.90
C GLU A 200 3.40 -9.78 -13.00
N GLU A 201 2.14 -10.21 -12.86
CA GLU A 201 1.04 -9.89 -13.77
C GLU A 201 0.65 -8.41 -13.66
N LEU A 202 0.52 -7.89 -12.42
CA LEU A 202 0.20 -6.50 -12.16
C LEU A 202 1.25 -5.52 -12.71
N VAL A 203 2.54 -5.89 -12.63
CA VAL A 203 3.63 -5.09 -13.21
C VAL A 203 3.63 -5.14 -14.73
N ALA A 204 3.23 -6.26 -15.32
CA ALA A 204 3.21 -6.44 -16.77
C ALA A 204 1.96 -5.82 -17.43
N ASP A 205 0.92 -5.50 -16.67
CA ASP A 205 -0.31 -4.90 -17.20
C ASP A 205 -0.07 -3.42 -17.59
N GLU A 206 -0.13 -3.15 -18.90
CA GLU A 206 0.07 -1.81 -19.48
C GLU A 206 -0.97 -0.78 -18.98
N ARG A 207 -2.10 -1.23 -18.44
CA ARG A 207 -3.11 -0.38 -17.83
C ARG A 207 -2.73 0.14 -16.45
N LEU A 208 -1.58 -0.29 -15.90
CA LEU A 208 -1.01 0.17 -14.63
C LEU A 208 -2.01 0.05 -13.45
N PRO A 209 -2.46 -1.17 -13.09
CA PRO A 209 -3.46 -1.37 -12.05
C PRO A 209 -3.00 -0.86 -10.66
N MET A 210 -1.70 -0.85 -10.37
CA MET A 210 -1.16 -0.35 -9.10
C MET A 210 -1.08 1.19 -9.03
N PHE A 211 -1.29 1.90 -10.14
CA PHE A 211 -1.21 3.35 -10.16
C PHE A 211 -2.47 4.00 -9.55
N ASN A 212 -2.32 4.70 -8.44
CA ASN A 212 -3.43 5.42 -7.78
C ASN A 212 -3.82 6.65 -8.58
N ARG A 213 -4.75 6.49 -9.52
CA ARG A 213 -5.22 7.56 -10.41
C ARG A 213 -5.94 8.68 -9.68
N ALA A 214 -6.56 8.38 -8.55
CA ALA A 214 -7.30 9.37 -7.77
C ALA A 214 -6.39 10.40 -7.10
N THR A 215 -5.16 10.00 -6.70
CA THR A 215 -4.24 10.86 -5.97
C THR A 215 -2.99 11.25 -6.76
N GLN A 216 -2.60 10.44 -7.73
CA GLN A 216 -1.36 10.63 -8.51
C GLN A 216 -1.63 10.96 -9.98
N GLY A 217 -2.88 10.77 -10.46
CA GLY A 217 -3.24 11.05 -11.83
C GLY A 217 -3.22 12.55 -12.14
N ILE A 218 -2.59 12.92 -13.26
CA ILE A 218 -2.55 14.28 -13.76
C ILE A 218 -3.36 14.32 -15.06
N TYR A 219 -4.52 14.96 -15.01
CA TYR A 219 -5.46 15.02 -16.13
C TYR A 219 -5.74 16.46 -16.52
N ALA A 220 -6.00 16.69 -17.83
CA ALA A 220 -6.49 17.98 -18.30
C ALA A 220 -7.89 18.24 -17.73
N PRO A 221 -8.10 19.34 -16.99
CA PRO A 221 -9.34 19.57 -16.27
C PRO A 221 -10.56 19.77 -17.17
N GLY A 222 -10.36 20.19 -18.42
CA GLY A 222 -11.45 20.42 -19.35
C GLY A 222 -12.51 21.39 -18.77
N SER A 223 -13.82 21.05 -18.98
CA SER A 223 -14.93 21.89 -18.51
C SER A 223 -15.03 22.06 -16.99
N THR A 224 -14.37 21.22 -16.20
CA THR A 224 -14.35 21.40 -14.74
C THR A 224 -13.62 22.68 -14.34
N PHE A 225 -12.69 23.16 -15.18
CA PHE A 225 -11.98 24.42 -14.95
C PHE A 225 -12.85 25.68 -15.15
N LYS A 226 -14.03 25.54 -15.76
CA LYS A 226 -14.94 26.69 -15.99
C LYS A 226 -15.37 27.37 -14.69
N MET A 227 -15.45 26.64 -13.59
CA MET A 227 -15.75 27.21 -12.28
C MET A 227 -14.64 28.20 -11.84
N CYS A 228 -13.38 27.85 -12.03
CA CYS A 228 -12.25 28.72 -11.73
C CYS A 228 -12.28 29.98 -12.62
N THR A 229 -12.58 29.81 -13.91
CA THR A 229 -12.73 30.94 -14.85
C THR A 229 -13.88 31.87 -14.44
N ALA A 230 -15.02 31.33 -14.04
CA ALA A 230 -16.17 32.11 -13.59
C ALA A 230 -15.86 32.91 -12.32
N VAL A 231 -15.22 32.27 -11.32
CA VAL A 231 -14.80 32.94 -10.08
C VAL A 231 -13.80 34.07 -10.41
N ALA A 232 -12.79 33.79 -11.22
CA ALA A 232 -11.81 34.81 -11.63
C ALA A 232 -12.47 36.00 -12.36
N ALA A 233 -13.45 35.77 -13.22
CA ALA A 233 -14.17 36.82 -13.92
C ALA A 233 -15.06 37.66 -12.99
N LEU A 234 -15.69 37.03 -11.99
CA LEU A 234 -16.48 37.74 -10.96
C LEU A 234 -15.58 38.55 -10.03
N GLU A 235 -14.49 37.99 -9.53
CA GLU A 235 -13.54 38.66 -8.63
C GLU A 235 -12.83 39.83 -9.32
N SER A 236 -12.52 39.71 -10.61
CA SER A 236 -11.92 40.80 -11.38
C SER A 236 -12.92 41.89 -11.77
N GLY A 237 -14.20 41.71 -11.49
CA GLY A 237 -15.27 42.66 -11.85
C GLY A 237 -15.60 42.76 -13.34
N ILE A 238 -15.05 41.86 -14.18
CA ILE A 238 -15.36 41.82 -15.63
C ILE A 238 -16.81 41.41 -15.86
N ILE A 239 -17.33 40.52 -15.00
CA ILE A 239 -18.76 40.15 -15.00
C ILE A 239 -19.35 40.30 -13.61
N THR A 240 -20.67 40.33 -13.53
CA THR A 240 -21.44 40.29 -12.28
C THR A 240 -22.37 39.07 -12.33
N PRO A 241 -22.99 38.65 -11.22
CA PRO A 241 -23.94 37.55 -11.22
C PRO A 241 -25.17 37.78 -12.16
N SER A 242 -25.43 39.04 -12.53
CA SER A 242 -26.50 39.44 -13.44
C SER A 242 -26.02 39.65 -14.88
N SER A 243 -24.74 39.49 -15.16
CA SER A 243 -24.21 39.65 -16.53
C SER A 243 -24.78 38.58 -17.47
N ILE A 244 -25.29 38.99 -18.62
CA ILE A 244 -25.79 38.09 -19.66
C ILE A 244 -24.81 38.10 -20.83
N ILE A 245 -24.30 36.91 -21.16
CA ILE A 245 -23.44 36.71 -22.33
C ILE A 245 -24.23 35.94 -23.37
N GLN A 246 -24.39 36.56 -24.55
CA GLN A 246 -25.07 35.89 -25.67
C GLN A 246 -24.06 35.10 -26.46
N ASP A 247 -24.12 33.77 -26.33
CA ASP A 247 -23.36 32.87 -27.19
C ASP A 247 -24.08 32.67 -28.53
N ARG A 248 -23.38 32.99 -29.62
CA ARG A 248 -23.87 32.78 -31.00
C ARG A 248 -23.16 31.60 -31.67
N GLY A 249 -22.38 30.82 -30.95
CA GLY A 249 -21.59 29.70 -31.48
C GLY A 249 -20.44 30.11 -32.41
N ILE A 250 -20.10 31.39 -32.49
CA ILE A 250 -19.00 31.91 -33.30
C ILE A 250 -18.19 32.89 -32.45
N TYR A 251 -16.89 32.62 -32.33
CA TYR A 251 -15.90 33.53 -31.74
C TYR A 251 -15.10 34.17 -32.87
N THR A 252 -15.06 35.50 -32.92
CA THR A 252 -14.25 36.26 -33.87
C THR A 252 -13.12 36.96 -33.15
#